data_a559ed7afe08f296312cfa087c513ace
#
_entry.id   a559ed7afe08f296312cfa087c513ace
#
_cell.length_a   1.000
_cell.length_b   1.000
_cell.length_c   1.000
_cell.angle_alpha   90.00
_cell.angle_beta   90.00
_cell.angle_gamma   90.00
#
_symmetry.space_group_name_H-M   'P 1'
#
loop_
_entity.id
_entity.type
_entity.pdbx_description
1 polymer ?
#
loop_
_entity_poly.entity_id
_entity_poly.type
_entity_poly.pdbx_seq_one_letter_code
_entity_poly.pdbx_strand_id
1 'polypeptide(L)'
;MAQGINSMWGEHNAWGKINHKNSEWGASYRIGPRDFYGMKRNNEEEFHLANGTTLNRVEIGEPSRARLFMHNLNVNYSYQKPDKYMFNATFRYRNNHQPHWDYQGVLMNKANPEDKVDMIDLSGSAYQAPALDLYYQRDLKHNQTLVFNVVGTYNQTKSTRIYQESKHEQLLTDVNNVVDGDKYSIIGEAIYEKKLTNGNRLSGGLRHNQSFSDNSYINGHNYKTHMEQMESSVYAEFKGKVKKLDYSLGVTVNRSSYSQRGEDADYERYTVSPRLTLFYALPGESSIRLKSTMGNVT
;
A
#
# COMPACT_ATOMS: atom_id res chain seq x y z
N MET A 1 -26.90 -10.73 3.21
CA MET A 1 -26.60 -9.86 2.05
C MET A 1 -27.42 -10.36 0.87
N ALA A 2 -28.34 -9.56 0.34
CA ALA A 2 -29.18 -9.98 -0.80
C ALA A 2 -28.37 -9.81 -2.09
N GLN A 3 -28.23 -10.86 -2.87
CA GLN A 3 -27.59 -10.80 -4.17
C GLN A 3 -28.65 -10.88 -5.26
N GLY A 4 -28.54 -9.97 -6.23
CA GLY A 4 -29.31 -10.07 -7.44
C GLY A 4 -28.88 -11.29 -8.27
N ILE A 5 -29.82 -12.11 -8.63
CA ILE A 5 -29.62 -13.39 -9.37
C ILE A 5 -29.08 -13.14 -10.81
N ASN A 6 -29.02 -11.90 -11.25
CA ASN A 6 -28.74 -11.55 -12.64
C ASN A 6 -27.36 -10.92 -12.83
N SER A 7 -26.44 -11.09 -11.91
CA SER A 7 -25.30 -10.20 -12.02
C SER A 7 -24.00 -10.93 -11.95
N MET A 8 -23.22 -10.74 -12.97
CA MET A 8 -21.77 -10.73 -12.85
C MET A 8 -21.31 -9.56 -11.95
N TRP A 9 -22.15 -9.18 -11.00
CA TRP A 9 -21.89 -8.18 -10.00
C TRP A 9 -22.26 -8.72 -8.63
N GLY A 10 -21.30 -8.75 -7.73
CA GLY A 10 -21.53 -9.23 -6.38
C GLY A 10 -20.27 -9.28 -5.55
N GLU A 11 -20.44 -9.62 -4.30
CA GLU A 11 -19.39 -9.89 -3.36
C GLU A 11 -19.77 -11.12 -2.55
N HIS A 12 -18.93 -12.15 -2.60
CA HIS A 12 -19.11 -13.36 -1.82
C HIS A 12 -18.00 -13.48 -0.80
N ASN A 13 -18.32 -13.80 0.42
CA ASN A 13 -17.38 -13.99 1.48
C ASN A 13 -17.69 -15.30 2.23
N ALA A 14 -16.70 -16.16 2.34
CA ALA A 14 -16.73 -17.36 3.17
C ALA A 14 -15.64 -17.25 4.23
N TRP A 15 -15.95 -17.62 5.46
CA TRP A 15 -14.98 -17.62 6.55
C TRP A 15 -15.24 -18.77 7.52
N GLY A 16 -14.18 -19.21 8.19
CA GLY A 16 -14.24 -20.24 9.21
C GLY A 16 -13.15 -20.05 10.25
N LYS A 17 -13.42 -20.51 11.45
CA LYS A 17 -12.51 -20.49 12.59
C LYS A 17 -12.61 -21.76 13.37
N ILE A 18 -11.46 -22.33 13.75
CA ILE A 18 -11.36 -23.56 14.57
C ILE A 18 -10.41 -23.27 15.72
N ASN A 19 -10.86 -23.56 16.93
CA ASN A 19 -10.07 -23.47 18.14
C ASN A 19 -9.78 -24.88 18.68
N HIS A 20 -8.54 -25.16 18.97
CA HIS A 20 -8.14 -26.39 19.64
C HIS A 20 -7.08 -26.11 20.72
N LYS A 21 -7.46 -26.28 21.99
CA LYS A 21 -6.60 -25.97 23.14
C LYS A 21 -6.04 -24.55 23.05
N ASN A 22 -4.74 -24.44 22.84
CA ASN A 22 -3.99 -23.17 22.77
C ASN A 22 -3.82 -22.67 21.32
N SER A 23 -4.40 -23.37 20.36
CA SER A 23 -4.27 -23.06 18.94
C SER A 23 -5.58 -22.56 18.37
N GLU A 24 -5.49 -21.58 17.51
CA GLU A 24 -6.59 -21.03 16.72
C GLU A 24 -6.19 -21.00 15.23
N TRP A 25 -7.05 -21.52 14.38
CA TRP A 25 -6.96 -21.40 12.95
C TRP A 25 -8.12 -20.59 12.42
N GLY A 26 -7.87 -19.65 11.54
CA GLY A 26 -8.88 -18.90 10.84
C GLY A 26 -8.59 -18.86 9.36
N ALA A 27 -9.63 -18.88 8.55
CA ALA A 27 -9.53 -18.66 7.12
C ALA A 27 -10.70 -17.82 6.64
N SER A 28 -10.45 -16.90 5.72
CA SER A 28 -11.50 -16.17 5.02
C SER A 28 -11.14 -16.01 3.55
N TYR A 29 -12.15 -16.12 2.71
CA TYR A 29 -12.01 -15.92 1.29
C TYR A 29 -13.13 -15.02 0.79
N ARG A 30 -12.75 -13.96 0.05
CA ARG A 30 -13.67 -13.04 -0.60
C ARG A 30 -13.42 -13.04 -2.09
N ILE A 31 -14.51 -13.12 -2.85
CA ILE A 31 -14.51 -12.94 -4.30
C ILE A 31 -15.49 -11.84 -4.68
N GLY A 32 -15.09 -10.95 -5.59
CA GLY A 32 -15.91 -9.83 -6.05
C GLY A 32 -15.86 -9.71 -7.56
N PRO A 33 -16.69 -10.48 -8.30
CA PRO A 33 -16.86 -10.28 -9.73
C PRO A 33 -17.67 -9.02 -9.99
N ARG A 34 -17.26 -8.23 -10.98
CA ARG A 34 -17.96 -7.05 -11.48
C ARG A 34 -17.80 -6.98 -12.98
N ASP A 35 -18.90 -6.90 -13.70
CA ASP A 35 -18.92 -6.74 -15.17
C ASP A 35 -20.04 -5.75 -15.51
N PHE A 36 -19.62 -4.55 -15.91
CA PHE A 36 -20.51 -3.45 -16.22
C PHE A 36 -20.49 -3.19 -17.72
N TYR A 37 -21.67 -3.08 -18.30
CA TYR A 37 -21.89 -2.69 -19.69
C TYR A 37 -22.57 -1.34 -19.75
N GLY A 38 -22.26 -0.57 -20.77
CA GLY A 38 -22.90 0.72 -21.01
C GLY A 38 -22.37 1.85 -20.13
N MET A 39 -21.17 1.69 -19.56
CA MET A 39 -20.50 2.81 -18.92
C MET A 39 -20.17 3.90 -19.95
N LYS A 40 -20.36 5.14 -19.56
CA LYS A 40 -20.03 6.31 -20.38
C LYS A 40 -19.16 7.27 -19.58
N ARG A 41 -18.18 7.86 -20.25
CA ARG A 41 -17.39 8.95 -19.69
C ARG A 41 -17.70 10.22 -20.47
N ASN A 42 -18.25 11.21 -19.80
CA ASN A 42 -18.40 12.55 -20.37
C ASN A 42 -17.53 13.49 -19.56
N ASN A 43 -16.72 14.28 -20.25
CA ASN A 43 -15.78 15.18 -19.61
C ASN A 43 -15.74 16.53 -20.36
N GLU A 44 -15.49 17.61 -19.64
CA GLU A 44 -15.26 18.92 -20.19
C GLU A 44 -13.96 19.47 -19.59
N GLU A 45 -13.00 19.80 -20.43
CA GLU A 45 -11.67 20.25 -20.04
C GLU A 45 -11.37 21.61 -20.68
N GLU A 46 -10.80 22.50 -19.88
CA GLU A 46 -10.35 23.80 -20.34
C GLU A 46 -8.82 23.88 -20.26
N PHE A 47 -8.18 24.17 -21.38
CA PHE A 47 -6.74 24.30 -21.49
C PHE A 47 -6.37 25.77 -21.77
N HIS A 48 -5.61 26.38 -20.86
CA HIS A 48 -4.99 27.68 -21.08
C HIS A 48 -3.62 27.49 -21.71
N LEU A 49 -3.50 27.85 -22.98
CA LEU A 49 -2.25 27.72 -23.72
C LEU A 49 -1.32 28.90 -23.43
N ALA A 50 -0.01 28.67 -23.57
CA ALA A 50 1.02 29.69 -23.31
C ALA A 50 0.89 30.96 -24.19
N ASN A 51 0.20 30.86 -25.32
CA ASN A 51 -0.09 31.99 -26.22
C ASN A 51 -1.32 32.82 -25.79
N GLY A 52 -1.93 32.52 -24.65
CA GLY A 52 -3.14 33.15 -24.13
C GLY A 52 -4.45 32.62 -24.74
N THR A 53 -4.41 31.61 -25.61
CA THR A 53 -5.61 30.97 -26.13
C THR A 53 -6.19 29.98 -25.13
N THR A 54 -7.52 29.95 -24.99
CA THR A 54 -8.23 28.94 -24.25
C THR A 54 -8.85 27.91 -25.20
N LEU A 55 -8.56 26.64 -24.99
CA LEU A 55 -9.15 25.51 -25.68
C LEU A 55 -10.09 24.77 -24.74
N ASN A 56 -11.36 24.69 -25.10
CA ASN A 56 -12.36 23.90 -24.40
C ASN A 56 -12.62 22.59 -25.12
N ARG A 57 -12.19 21.47 -24.55
CA ARG A 57 -12.39 20.13 -25.07
C ARG A 57 -13.55 19.45 -24.38
N VAL A 58 -14.46 18.90 -25.15
CA VAL A 58 -15.59 18.11 -24.65
C VAL A 58 -15.44 16.68 -25.12
N GLU A 59 -15.56 15.75 -24.21
CA GLU A 59 -15.63 14.32 -24.47
C GLU A 59 -17.09 13.86 -24.29
N ILE A 60 -17.62 13.18 -25.30
CA ILE A 60 -18.94 12.51 -25.26
C ILE A 60 -18.69 11.02 -25.39
N GLY A 61 -18.86 10.31 -24.29
CA GLY A 61 -18.61 8.88 -24.23
C GLY A 61 -19.73 8.03 -24.80
N GLU A 62 -19.35 6.97 -25.46
CA GLU A 62 -20.21 5.88 -25.89
C GLU A 62 -20.27 4.75 -24.86
N PRO A 63 -21.29 3.85 -24.95
CA PRO A 63 -21.39 2.71 -24.05
C PRO A 63 -20.16 1.80 -24.13
N SER A 64 -19.49 1.62 -23.02
CA SER A 64 -18.23 0.87 -22.89
C SER A 64 -18.32 -0.18 -21.80
N ARG A 65 -17.31 -1.04 -21.69
CA ARG A 65 -17.24 -2.14 -20.73
C ARG A 65 -16.22 -1.88 -19.64
N ALA A 66 -16.60 -2.22 -18.39
CA ALA A 66 -15.67 -2.34 -17.29
C ALA A 66 -15.82 -3.71 -16.62
N ARG A 67 -14.74 -4.46 -16.51
CA ARG A 67 -14.73 -5.80 -15.92
C ARG A 67 -13.62 -5.91 -14.89
N LEU A 68 -14.01 -6.40 -13.70
CA LEU A 68 -13.11 -6.52 -12.57
C LEU A 68 -13.39 -7.81 -11.80
N PHE A 69 -12.33 -8.54 -11.48
CA PHE A 69 -12.36 -9.69 -10.57
C PHE A 69 -11.42 -9.44 -9.40
N MET A 70 -11.95 -9.56 -8.20
CA MET A 70 -11.15 -9.45 -6.97
C MET A 70 -11.20 -10.76 -6.20
N HIS A 71 -10.02 -11.23 -5.76
CA HIS A 71 -9.89 -12.36 -4.87
C HIS A 71 -9.03 -11.96 -3.67
N ASN A 72 -9.52 -12.23 -2.48
CA ASN A 72 -8.79 -12.01 -1.25
C ASN A 72 -8.88 -13.27 -0.40
N LEU A 73 -7.74 -13.87 -0.13
CA LEU A 73 -7.58 -14.98 0.80
C LEU A 73 -6.81 -14.51 2.03
N ASN A 74 -7.29 -14.84 3.21
CA ASN A 74 -6.58 -14.64 4.46
C ASN A 74 -6.62 -15.94 5.25
N VAL A 75 -5.46 -16.43 5.67
CA VAL A 75 -5.32 -17.60 6.55
C VAL A 75 -4.47 -17.16 7.74
N ASN A 76 -4.96 -17.39 8.92
CA ASN A 76 -4.25 -17.07 10.15
C ASN A 76 -4.16 -18.28 11.07
N TYR A 77 -3.03 -18.39 11.71
CA TYR A 77 -2.76 -19.32 12.78
C TYR A 77 -2.28 -18.57 14.00
N SER A 78 -2.81 -18.87 15.16
CA SER A 78 -2.36 -18.35 16.44
C SER A 78 -2.15 -19.49 17.41
N TYR A 79 -1.06 -19.43 18.15
CA TYR A 79 -0.79 -20.32 19.27
C TYR A 79 -0.37 -19.48 20.48
N GLN A 80 -1.02 -19.68 21.61
CA GLN A 80 -0.71 -18.95 22.83
C GLN A 80 -0.56 -19.90 24.01
N LYS A 81 0.60 -19.83 24.68
CA LYS A 81 0.81 -20.42 25.99
C LYS A 81 0.91 -19.29 27.02
N PRO A 82 -0.11 -19.09 27.88
CA PRO A 82 -0.13 -18.00 28.83
C PRO A 82 1.17 -17.91 29.64
N ASP A 83 1.64 -16.69 29.87
CA ASP A 83 2.85 -16.32 30.61
C ASP A 83 4.15 -16.93 30.08
N LYS A 84 4.16 -17.44 28.86
CA LYS A 84 5.34 -18.05 28.24
C LYS A 84 5.64 -17.50 26.85
N TYR A 85 4.74 -17.73 25.90
CA TYR A 85 4.94 -17.29 24.53
C TYR A 85 3.66 -17.25 23.72
N MET A 86 3.68 -16.44 22.67
CA MET A 86 2.65 -16.35 21.64
C MET A 86 3.31 -16.41 20.26
N PHE A 87 2.69 -17.13 19.34
CA PHE A 87 3.07 -17.19 17.96
C PHE A 87 1.85 -16.94 17.09
N ASN A 88 1.99 -16.03 16.11
CA ASN A 88 0.98 -15.78 15.09
C ASN A 88 1.63 -15.89 13.71
N ALA A 89 0.91 -16.51 12.78
CA ALA A 89 1.26 -16.53 11.38
C ALA A 89 0.03 -16.12 10.57
N THR A 90 0.17 -15.16 9.68
CA THR A 90 -0.91 -14.71 8.81
C THR A 90 -0.41 -14.71 7.37
N PHE A 91 -1.07 -15.51 6.54
CA PHE A 91 -0.88 -15.47 5.10
C PHE A 91 -2.03 -14.71 4.46
N ARG A 92 -1.71 -13.74 3.61
CA ARG A 92 -2.67 -12.95 2.83
C ARG A 92 -2.33 -13.07 1.35
N TYR A 93 -3.33 -13.31 0.54
CA TYR A 93 -3.21 -13.27 -0.90
C TYR A 93 -4.29 -12.37 -1.48
N ARG A 94 -3.87 -11.38 -2.22
CA ARG A 94 -4.76 -10.50 -2.98
C ARG A 94 -4.48 -10.66 -4.45
N ASN A 95 -5.54 -10.85 -5.21
CA ASN A 95 -5.49 -10.84 -6.66
C ASN A 95 -6.60 -9.93 -7.17
N ASN A 96 -6.23 -9.04 -8.06
CA ASN A 96 -7.14 -8.15 -8.75
C ASN A 96 -6.85 -8.26 -10.24
N HIS A 97 -7.86 -8.57 -11.02
CA HIS A 97 -7.73 -8.68 -12.46
C HIS A 97 -8.84 -7.87 -13.13
N GLN A 98 -8.43 -6.82 -13.82
CA GLN A 98 -9.29 -5.88 -14.52
C GLN A 98 -8.91 -5.90 -16.01
N PRO A 99 -9.46 -6.86 -16.79
CA PRO A 99 -9.10 -7.00 -18.20
C PRO A 99 -9.66 -5.87 -19.08
N HIS A 100 -10.73 -5.22 -18.61
CA HIS A 100 -11.40 -4.16 -19.33
C HIS A 100 -11.75 -3.01 -18.39
N TRP A 101 -11.29 -1.84 -18.74
CA TRP A 101 -11.73 -0.55 -18.25
C TRP A 101 -11.68 0.40 -19.41
N ASP A 102 -12.67 0.18 -20.28
CA ASP A 102 -12.64 0.72 -21.63
C ASP A 102 -13.51 1.96 -21.71
N TYR A 103 -13.06 2.94 -22.45
CA TYR A 103 -13.83 4.10 -22.86
C TYR A 103 -13.67 4.31 -24.35
N GLN A 104 -14.74 4.69 -24.98
CA GLN A 104 -14.74 5.15 -26.37
C GLN A 104 -15.73 6.29 -26.52
N GLY A 105 -15.54 7.13 -27.49
CA GLY A 105 -16.40 8.29 -27.71
C GLY A 105 -15.78 9.29 -28.66
N VAL A 106 -16.29 10.50 -28.60
CA VAL A 106 -15.91 11.58 -29.47
C VAL A 106 -15.38 12.75 -28.65
N LEU A 107 -14.27 13.31 -29.11
CA LEU A 107 -13.70 14.56 -28.64
C LEU A 107 -14.07 15.67 -29.59
N MET A 108 -14.43 16.84 -29.07
CA MET A 108 -14.71 18.01 -29.89
C MET A 108 -14.26 19.29 -29.17
N ASN A 109 -13.98 20.33 -29.96
CA ASN A 109 -13.81 21.65 -29.41
C ASN A 109 -15.19 22.28 -29.20
N LYS A 110 -15.49 22.82 -28.04
CA LYS A 110 -16.76 23.47 -27.73
C LYS A 110 -17.08 24.64 -28.68
N ALA A 111 -16.04 25.33 -29.15
CA ALA A 111 -16.16 26.42 -30.10
C ALA A 111 -16.46 25.94 -31.56
N ASN A 112 -16.17 24.67 -31.86
CA ASN A 112 -16.42 24.07 -33.17
C ASN A 112 -16.88 22.59 -33.00
N PRO A 113 -18.14 22.35 -32.63
CA PRO A 113 -18.64 21.01 -32.34
C PRO A 113 -18.72 20.06 -33.55
N GLU A 114 -18.62 20.59 -34.77
CA GLU A 114 -18.62 19.79 -35.99
C GLU A 114 -17.24 19.12 -36.21
N ASP A 115 -16.19 19.67 -35.60
CA ASP A 115 -14.84 19.12 -35.68
C ASP A 115 -14.64 18.02 -34.67
N LYS A 116 -15.07 16.80 -35.02
CA LYS A 116 -15.07 15.62 -34.15
C LYS A 116 -13.84 14.77 -34.40
N VAL A 117 -13.32 14.24 -33.32
CA VAL A 117 -12.21 13.26 -33.26
C VAL A 117 -12.70 12.04 -32.51
N ASP A 118 -12.63 10.87 -33.13
CA ASP A 118 -12.97 9.61 -32.47
C ASP A 118 -11.88 9.26 -31.47
N MET A 119 -12.26 8.80 -30.28
CA MET A 119 -11.37 8.46 -29.21
C MET A 119 -11.64 7.04 -28.68
N ILE A 120 -10.56 6.29 -28.50
CA ILE A 120 -10.53 4.98 -27.85
C ILE A 120 -9.51 5.02 -26.71
N ASP A 121 -9.91 4.63 -25.51
CA ASP A 121 -9.07 4.51 -24.33
C ASP A 121 -9.33 3.15 -23.69
N LEU A 122 -8.55 2.13 -24.09
CA LEU A 122 -8.67 0.77 -23.62
C LEU A 122 -7.62 0.53 -22.55
N SER A 123 -8.04 0.16 -21.35
CA SER A 123 -7.12 -0.14 -20.28
C SER A 123 -7.41 -1.45 -19.58
N GLY A 124 -6.34 -2.09 -19.14
CA GLY A 124 -6.38 -3.31 -18.34
C GLY A 124 -5.34 -3.27 -17.24
N SER A 125 -5.63 -3.96 -16.15
CA SER A 125 -4.67 -4.13 -15.07
C SER A 125 -4.80 -5.49 -14.39
N ALA A 126 -3.68 -5.99 -13.89
CA ALA A 126 -3.62 -7.15 -13.02
C ALA A 126 -2.70 -6.86 -11.84
N TYR A 127 -3.06 -7.39 -10.69
CA TYR A 127 -2.30 -7.24 -9.46
C TYR A 127 -2.37 -8.53 -8.66
N GLN A 128 -1.22 -9.02 -8.21
CA GLN A 128 -1.09 -10.16 -7.32
C GLN A 128 -0.18 -9.80 -6.15
N ALA A 129 -0.61 -10.09 -4.94
CA ALA A 129 0.15 -9.73 -3.74
C ALA A 129 0.01 -10.78 -2.64
N PRO A 130 0.80 -11.87 -2.66
CA PRO A 130 0.99 -12.69 -1.48
C PRO A 130 1.83 -11.96 -0.42
N ALA A 131 1.45 -12.14 0.84
CA ALA A 131 2.19 -11.64 1.99
C ALA A 131 2.13 -12.68 3.12
N LEU A 132 3.25 -12.86 3.81
CA LEU A 132 3.37 -13.67 5.01
C LEU A 132 3.84 -12.79 6.15
N ASP A 133 3.10 -12.83 7.26
CA ASP A 133 3.38 -12.06 8.48
C ASP A 133 3.55 -13.06 9.62
N LEU A 134 4.71 -13.07 10.26
CA LEU A 134 5.07 -13.92 11.37
C LEU A 134 5.36 -13.06 12.60
N TYR A 135 4.68 -13.36 13.67
CA TYR A 135 4.88 -12.72 14.97
C TYR A 135 5.22 -13.78 16.03
N TYR A 136 6.27 -13.54 16.78
CA TYR A 136 6.64 -14.36 17.92
C TYR A 136 6.95 -13.48 19.12
N GLN A 137 6.26 -13.73 20.23
CA GLN A 137 6.53 -13.09 21.51
C GLN A 137 6.94 -14.17 22.53
N ARG A 138 7.93 -13.87 23.34
CA ARG A 138 8.35 -14.69 24.48
C ARG A 138 8.45 -13.84 25.73
N ASP A 139 7.73 -14.26 26.75
CA ASP A 139 7.84 -13.71 28.08
C ASP A 139 8.97 -14.40 28.83
N LEU A 140 9.89 -13.62 29.36
CA LEU A 140 11.07 -14.06 30.08
C LEU A 140 10.90 -13.76 31.58
N LYS A 141 11.77 -14.34 32.38
CA LYS A 141 11.80 -14.04 33.84
C LYS A 141 12.10 -12.55 34.08
N HIS A 142 11.71 -12.04 35.26
CA HIS A 142 11.96 -10.66 35.70
C HIS A 142 11.30 -9.58 34.83
N ASN A 143 10.05 -9.83 34.40
CA ASN A 143 9.24 -8.88 33.62
C ASN A 143 9.90 -8.40 32.31
N GLN A 144 10.50 -9.32 31.60
CA GLN A 144 11.11 -9.07 30.29
C GLN A 144 10.27 -9.73 29.20
N THR A 145 10.25 -9.11 28.02
CA THR A 145 9.57 -9.62 26.84
C THR A 145 10.47 -9.45 25.63
N LEU A 146 10.55 -10.49 24.81
CA LEU A 146 11.15 -10.45 23.47
C LEU A 146 10.06 -10.60 22.44
N VAL A 147 10.10 -9.77 21.39
CA VAL A 147 9.19 -9.83 20.25
C VAL A 147 10.01 -9.90 18.97
N PHE A 148 9.59 -10.77 18.06
CA PHE A 148 10.12 -10.87 16.71
C PHE A 148 8.97 -10.76 15.72
N ASN A 149 9.15 -9.89 14.74
CA ASN A 149 8.26 -9.75 13.60
C ASN A 149 9.03 -10.00 12.31
N VAL A 150 8.46 -10.79 11.40
CA VAL A 150 8.98 -10.94 10.05
C VAL A 150 7.82 -10.83 9.07
N VAL A 151 7.92 -9.91 8.13
CA VAL A 151 6.92 -9.73 7.07
C VAL A 151 7.60 -9.87 5.73
N GLY A 152 7.17 -10.84 4.94
CA GLY A 152 7.58 -11.02 3.54
C GLY A 152 6.42 -10.65 2.61
N THR A 153 6.68 -9.88 1.58
CA THR A 153 5.69 -9.52 0.55
C THR A 153 6.26 -9.69 -0.84
N TYR A 154 5.42 -10.12 -1.75
CA TYR A 154 5.65 -10.04 -3.18
C TYR A 154 4.47 -9.32 -3.83
N ASN A 155 4.74 -8.40 -4.74
CA ASN A 155 3.72 -7.71 -5.50
C ASN A 155 4.09 -7.79 -6.98
N GLN A 156 3.20 -8.34 -7.77
CA GLN A 156 3.26 -8.28 -9.23
C GLN A 156 2.14 -7.38 -9.74
N THR A 157 2.48 -6.45 -10.59
CA THR A 157 1.54 -5.54 -11.23
C THR A 157 1.73 -5.57 -12.73
N LYS A 158 0.63 -5.56 -13.46
CA LYS A 158 0.62 -5.38 -14.90
C LYS A 158 -0.42 -4.34 -15.26
N SER A 159 -0.06 -3.37 -16.10
CA SER A 159 -0.97 -2.35 -16.60
C SER A 159 -0.78 -2.22 -18.10
N THR A 160 -1.89 -2.16 -18.83
CA THR A 160 -1.91 -1.92 -20.27
C THR A 160 -2.83 -0.76 -20.56
N ARG A 161 -2.43 0.11 -21.49
CA ARG A 161 -3.28 1.18 -21.99
C ARG A 161 -3.03 1.39 -23.47
N ILE A 162 -4.10 1.40 -24.24
CA ILE A 162 -4.11 1.81 -25.63
C ILE A 162 -4.99 3.05 -25.71
N TYR A 163 -4.41 4.18 -26.10
CA TYR A 163 -5.14 5.42 -26.29
C TYR A 163 -4.92 5.89 -27.73
N GLN A 164 -6.02 6.06 -28.46
CA GLN A 164 -5.98 6.47 -29.85
C GLN A 164 -6.98 7.60 -30.10
N GLU A 165 -6.56 8.57 -30.89
CA GLU A 165 -7.42 9.58 -31.49
C GLU A 165 -7.35 9.45 -32.98
N SER A 166 -8.50 9.45 -33.66
CA SER A 166 -8.57 9.37 -35.10
C SER A 166 -9.61 10.32 -35.67
N LYS A 167 -9.35 10.80 -36.88
CA LYS A 167 -10.24 11.68 -37.62
C LYS A 167 -10.26 11.29 -39.10
N HIS A 168 -11.45 11.05 -39.65
CA HIS A 168 -11.61 10.58 -41.02
C HIS A 168 -10.69 9.37 -41.32
N GLU A 169 -10.66 8.38 -40.44
CA GLU A 169 -9.80 7.17 -40.50
C GLU A 169 -8.29 7.46 -40.41
N GLN A 170 -7.88 8.69 -40.26
CA GLN A 170 -6.49 9.05 -40.04
C GLN A 170 -6.17 9.06 -38.54
N LEU A 171 -5.18 8.28 -38.12
CA LEU A 171 -4.69 8.24 -36.77
C LEU A 171 -3.91 9.52 -36.44
N LEU A 172 -4.37 10.26 -35.44
CA LEU A 172 -3.76 11.49 -34.94
C LEU A 172 -2.85 11.26 -33.76
N THR A 173 -3.29 10.37 -32.87
CA THR A 173 -2.57 10.00 -31.62
C THR A 173 -2.63 8.50 -31.49
N ASP A 174 -1.50 7.87 -31.16
CA ASP A 174 -1.40 6.44 -30.84
C ASP A 174 -0.44 6.26 -29.66
N VAL A 175 -1.01 5.90 -28.53
CA VAL A 175 -0.26 5.61 -27.30
C VAL A 175 -0.55 4.18 -26.90
N ASN A 176 0.46 3.32 -27.00
CA ASN A 176 0.40 1.96 -26.48
C ASN A 176 1.40 1.84 -25.33
N ASN A 177 0.88 1.67 -24.12
CA ASN A 177 1.68 1.63 -22.92
C ASN A 177 1.44 0.30 -22.17
N VAL A 178 2.52 -0.43 -21.91
CA VAL A 178 2.50 -1.64 -21.08
C VAL A 178 3.52 -1.46 -19.97
N VAL A 179 3.08 -1.67 -18.73
CA VAL A 179 3.93 -1.63 -17.54
C VAL A 179 3.80 -2.95 -16.82
N ASP A 180 4.91 -3.65 -16.65
CA ASP A 180 5.04 -4.82 -15.81
C ASP A 180 5.97 -4.49 -14.64
N GLY A 181 5.55 -4.77 -13.41
CA GLY A 181 6.33 -4.51 -12.21
C GLY A 181 6.28 -5.67 -11.23
N ASP A 182 7.46 -6.05 -10.74
CA ASP A 182 7.66 -7.02 -9.69
C ASP A 182 8.34 -6.35 -8.50
N LYS A 183 7.76 -6.48 -7.31
CA LYS A 183 8.35 -5.96 -6.08
C LYS A 183 8.39 -7.02 -5.00
N TYR A 184 9.56 -7.24 -4.45
CA TYR A 184 9.80 -8.10 -3.29
C TYR A 184 10.18 -7.25 -2.10
N SER A 185 9.68 -7.58 -0.91
CA SER A 185 10.20 -6.97 0.30
C SER A 185 10.20 -7.94 1.47
N ILE A 186 11.17 -7.75 2.36
CA ILE A 186 11.26 -8.42 3.64
C ILE A 186 11.50 -7.38 4.73
N ILE A 187 10.73 -7.46 5.79
CA ILE A 187 10.87 -6.65 6.99
C ILE A 187 11.12 -7.59 8.15
N GLY A 188 12.21 -7.38 8.87
CA GLY A 188 12.52 -8.07 10.12
C GLY A 188 12.59 -7.06 11.26
N GLU A 189 11.97 -7.37 12.39
CA GLU A 189 12.03 -6.54 13.59
C GLU A 189 12.24 -7.42 14.83
N ALA A 190 13.12 -6.97 15.72
CA ALA A 190 13.31 -7.59 17.04
C ALA A 190 13.20 -6.50 18.10
N ILE A 191 12.38 -6.75 19.13
CA ILE A 191 12.09 -5.81 20.21
C ILE A 191 12.38 -6.50 21.55
N TYR A 192 13.09 -5.81 22.41
CA TYR A 192 13.25 -6.19 23.82
C TYR A 192 12.58 -5.15 24.71
N GLU A 193 11.79 -5.62 25.66
CA GLU A 193 11.15 -4.78 26.66
C GLU A 193 11.43 -5.32 28.06
N LYS A 194 11.72 -4.40 29.01
CA LYS A 194 11.86 -4.70 30.43
C LYS A 194 11.04 -3.74 31.27
N LYS A 195 10.11 -4.27 32.05
CA LYS A 195 9.42 -3.50 33.11
C LYS A 195 10.27 -3.54 34.36
N LEU A 196 10.63 -2.37 34.89
CA LEU A 196 11.42 -2.18 36.08
C LEU A 196 10.53 -2.24 37.35
N THR A 197 11.13 -2.54 38.49
CA THR A 197 10.42 -2.67 39.79
C THR A 197 9.70 -1.38 40.19
N ASN A 198 10.18 -0.22 39.78
CA ASN A 198 9.58 1.10 40.04
C ASN A 198 8.45 1.47 39.05
N GLY A 199 7.99 0.54 38.22
CA GLY A 199 6.96 0.77 37.21
C GLY A 199 7.43 1.42 35.91
N ASN A 200 8.70 1.80 35.81
CA ASN A 200 9.28 2.29 34.58
C ASN A 200 9.47 1.17 33.55
N ARG A 201 9.63 1.53 32.27
CA ARG A 201 9.82 0.58 31.17
C ARG A 201 11.00 1.02 30.31
N LEU A 202 11.88 0.08 30.05
CA LEU A 202 12.95 0.22 29.06
C LEU A 202 12.60 -0.67 27.87
N SER A 203 12.66 -0.12 26.68
CA SER A 203 12.50 -0.88 25.45
C SER A 203 13.57 -0.50 24.45
N GLY A 204 13.96 -1.43 23.61
CA GLY A 204 14.88 -1.21 22.49
C GLY A 204 14.62 -2.25 21.43
N GLY A 205 14.98 -1.91 20.22
CA GLY A 205 14.76 -2.80 19.09
C GLY A 205 15.59 -2.43 17.89
N LEU A 206 15.60 -3.35 16.95
CA LEU A 206 16.18 -3.19 15.64
C LEU A 206 15.14 -3.58 14.59
N ARG A 207 15.15 -2.87 13.47
CA ARG A 207 14.29 -3.16 12.32
C ARG A 207 15.13 -3.06 11.06
N HIS A 208 14.94 -4.00 10.17
CA HIS A 208 15.52 -3.99 8.83
C HIS A 208 14.43 -4.20 7.80
N ASN A 209 14.42 -3.38 6.77
CA ASN A 209 13.53 -3.48 5.61
C ASN A 209 14.39 -3.49 4.36
N GLN A 210 14.23 -4.51 3.53
CA GLN A 210 14.87 -4.64 2.24
C GLN A 210 13.80 -4.83 1.18
N SER A 211 13.87 -4.07 0.10
CA SER A 211 12.97 -4.23 -1.05
C SER A 211 13.71 -4.11 -2.37
N PHE A 212 13.24 -4.89 -3.34
CA PHE A 212 13.70 -4.90 -4.72
C PHE A 212 12.51 -4.67 -5.62
N SER A 213 12.67 -3.84 -6.64
CA SER A 213 11.61 -3.57 -7.61
C SER A 213 12.18 -3.60 -9.02
N ASP A 214 11.61 -4.48 -9.83
CA ASP A 214 11.91 -4.61 -11.25
C ASP A 214 10.70 -4.10 -12.04
N ASN A 215 10.90 -3.09 -12.88
CA ASN A 215 9.83 -2.56 -13.71
C ASN A 215 10.25 -2.58 -15.18
N SER A 216 9.33 -2.95 -16.04
CA SER A 216 9.47 -2.93 -17.49
C SER A 216 8.39 -2.03 -18.09
N TYR A 217 8.81 -1.08 -18.91
CA TYR A 217 7.95 -0.13 -19.59
C TYR A 217 8.08 -0.32 -21.08
N ILE A 218 6.96 -0.48 -21.77
CA ILE A 218 6.88 -0.56 -23.22
C ILE A 218 5.99 0.58 -23.67
N ASN A 219 6.61 1.62 -24.22
CA ASN A 219 5.92 2.78 -24.78
C ASN A 219 6.78 3.33 -25.93
N GLY A 220 6.68 2.73 -27.13
CA GLY A 220 7.54 3.06 -28.26
C GLY A 220 9.02 2.67 -28.08
N HIS A 221 9.53 2.73 -26.85
CA HIS A 221 10.87 2.29 -26.46
C HIS A 221 10.75 1.38 -25.23
N ASN A 222 11.52 0.30 -25.23
CA ASN A 222 11.57 -0.61 -24.08
C ASN A 222 12.55 -0.06 -23.02
N TYR A 223 12.03 0.21 -21.84
CA TYR A 223 12.82 0.70 -20.73
C TYR A 223 12.63 -0.23 -19.53
N LYS A 224 13.72 -0.60 -18.85
CA LYS A 224 13.70 -1.42 -17.64
C LYS A 224 14.41 -0.72 -16.51
N THR A 225 13.81 -0.76 -15.33
CA THR A 225 14.43 -0.27 -14.10
C THR A 225 14.57 -1.39 -13.10
N HIS A 226 15.70 -1.40 -12.40
CA HIS A 226 15.92 -2.22 -11.22
C HIS A 226 16.25 -1.29 -10.06
N MET A 227 15.45 -1.35 -9.01
CA MET A 227 15.61 -0.51 -7.82
C MET A 227 15.79 -1.38 -6.59
N GLU A 228 16.75 -1.01 -5.77
CA GLU A 228 16.99 -1.59 -4.46
C GLU A 228 16.83 -0.52 -3.39
N GLN A 229 16.07 -0.83 -2.35
CA GLN A 229 15.85 0.06 -1.22
C GLN A 229 16.07 -0.70 0.08
N MET A 230 16.90 -0.15 0.94
CA MET A 230 17.18 -0.69 2.26
C MET A 230 16.96 0.38 3.33
N GLU A 231 16.34 -0.03 4.42
CA GLU A 231 16.19 0.81 5.60
C GLU A 231 16.48 -0.04 6.84
N SER A 232 17.44 0.39 7.65
CA SER A 232 17.78 -0.24 8.93
C SER A 232 17.67 0.78 10.04
N SER A 233 17.04 0.39 11.14
CA SER A 233 16.91 1.26 12.30
C SER A 233 17.22 0.52 13.60
N VAL A 234 17.83 1.24 14.52
CA VAL A 234 18.02 0.83 15.91
C VAL A 234 17.41 1.91 16.78
N TYR A 235 16.65 1.50 17.78
CA TYR A 235 16.00 2.44 18.68
C TYR A 235 16.06 2.00 20.13
N ALA A 236 16.02 2.99 21.02
CA ALA A 236 15.84 2.78 22.45
C ALA A 236 14.81 3.78 22.98
N GLU A 237 14.01 3.36 23.94
CA GLU A 237 12.98 4.18 24.57
C GLU A 237 12.91 3.87 26.07
N PHE A 238 12.83 4.91 26.89
CA PHE A 238 12.59 4.83 28.31
C PHE A 238 11.29 5.53 28.65
N LYS A 239 10.36 4.80 29.26
CA LYS A 239 9.08 5.31 29.74
C LYS A 239 9.02 5.23 31.25
N GLY A 240 8.47 6.26 31.85
CA GLY A 240 8.29 6.30 33.30
C GLY A 240 7.13 7.18 33.71
N LYS A 241 6.84 7.09 35.01
CA LYS A 241 5.81 7.89 35.65
C LYS A 241 6.33 8.43 36.99
N VAL A 242 6.16 9.73 37.17
CA VAL A 242 6.43 10.40 38.43
C VAL A 242 5.19 11.18 38.84
N LYS A 243 4.50 10.70 39.89
CA LYS A 243 3.21 11.26 40.36
C LYS A 243 2.20 11.34 39.21
N LYS A 244 1.85 12.54 38.77
CA LYS A 244 0.89 12.81 37.69
C LYS A 244 1.54 13.00 36.32
N LEU A 245 2.87 12.92 36.24
CA LEU A 245 3.62 13.09 35.01
C LEU A 245 4.04 11.72 34.47
N ASP A 246 3.51 11.35 33.29
CA ASP A 246 4.03 10.26 32.48
C ASP A 246 4.99 10.84 31.45
N TYR A 247 6.14 10.20 31.27
CA TYR A 247 7.16 10.65 30.31
C TYR A 247 7.71 9.51 29.48
N SER A 248 8.09 9.82 28.26
CA SER A 248 8.79 8.92 27.34
C SER A 248 9.93 9.66 26.65
N LEU A 249 11.12 9.09 26.75
CA LEU A 249 12.33 9.55 26.06
C LEU A 249 12.78 8.45 25.11
N GLY A 250 12.97 8.76 23.87
CA GLY A 250 13.41 7.79 22.87
C GLY A 250 14.40 8.41 21.88
N VAL A 251 15.17 7.54 21.27
CA VAL A 251 16.05 7.87 20.14
C VAL A 251 16.00 6.74 19.13
N THR A 252 15.96 7.11 17.86
CA THR A 252 16.06 6.17 16.74
C THR A 252 17.20 6.63 15.84
N VAL A 253 18.05 5.69 15.45
CA VAL A 253 19.07 5.89 14.42
C VAL A 253 18.66 5.07 13.21
N ASN A 254 18.51 5.72 12.06
CA ASN A 254 18.15 5.08 10.80
C ASN A 254 19.30 5.19 9.81
N ARG A 255 19.50 4.13 9.03
CA ARG A 255 20.28 4.12 7.80
C ARG A 255 19.32 3.79 6.67
N SER A 256 19.24 4.65 5.67
CA SER A 256 18.46 4.43 4.46
C SER A 256 19.41 4.45 3.27
N SER A 257 19.27 3.49 2.37
CA SER A 257 19.97 3.49 1.09
C SER A 257 18.98 3.15 -0.03
N TYR A 258 19.22 3.76 -1.16
CA TYR A 258 18.50 3.55 -2.40
C TYR A 258 19.51 3.46 -3.54
N SER A 259 19.30 2.53 -4.43
CA SER A 259 20.09 2.34 -5.64
C SER A 259 19.18 2.03 -6.82
N GLN A 260 19.47 2.63 -7.96
CA GLN A 260 18.75 2.36 -9.21
C GLN A 260 19.75 2.07 -10.32
N ARG A 261 19.69 0.86 -10.87
CA ARG A 261 20.58 0.46 -11.97
C ARG A 261 20.21 1.22 -13.25
N GLY A 262 21.20 1.83 -13.88
CA GLY A 262 21.05 2.57 -15.13
C GLY A 262 20.94 4.09 -14.97
N GLU A 263 20.87 4.59 -13.76
CA GLU A 263 20.94 6.02 -13.40
C GLU A 263 21.95 6.19 -12.27
N ASP A 264 22.65 7.34 -12.22
CA ASP A 264 23.54 7.71 -11.09
C ASP A 264 22.73 8.20 -9.88
N ALA A 265 21.75 7.39 -9.46
CA ALA A 265 20.80 7.72 -8.40
C ALA A 265 21.03 6.90 -7.13
N ASP A 266 22.30 6.72 -6.77
CA ASP A 266 22.66 6.08 -5.51
C ASP A 266 22.58 7.09 -4.36
N TYR A 267 21.88 6.68 -3.31
CA TYR A 267 21.65 7.52 -2.15
C TYR A 267 21.84 6.72 -0.88
N GLU A 268 22.63 7.27 0.04
CA GLU A 268 22.79 6.73 1.39
C GLU A 268 22.67 7.86 2.43
N ARG A 269 21.88 7.64 3.47
CA ARG A 269 21.65 8.63 4.50
C ARG A 269 21.54 8.00 5.88
N TYR A 270 22.15 8.66 6.85
CA TYR A 270 21.97 8.38 8.27
C TYR A 270 21.16 9.48 8.92
N THR A 271 20.21 9.10 9.80
CA THR A 271 19.37 10.06 10.52
C THR A 271 19.27 9.66 11.97
N VAL A 272 19.27 10.66 12.85
CA VAL A 272 19.04 10.48 14.28
C VAL A 272 17.79 11.24 14.66
N SER A 273 16.82 10.53 15.21
CA SER A 273 15.48 11.06 15.54
C SER A 273 15.20 10.93 17.04
N PRO A 274 15.54 11.95 17.84
CA PRO A 274 15.14 12.00 19.24
C PRO A 274 13.63 12.24 19.36
N ARG A 275 13.04 11.65 20.41
CA ARG A 275 11.61 11.73 20.70
C ARG A 275 11.40 11.99 22.19
N LEU A 276 10.57 12.98 22.49
CA LEU A 276 10.12 13.30 23.85
C LEU A 276 8.59 13.31 23.85
N THR A 277 8.00 12.66 24.85
CA THR A 277 6.57 12.79 25.14
C THR A 277 6.40 13.01 26.63
N LEU A 278 5.67 14.06 27.01
CA LEU A 278 5.26 14.34 28.37
C LEU A 278 3.74 14.38 28.41
N PHE A 279 3.18 13.74 29.42
CA PHE A 279 1.74 13.75 29.69
C PHE A 279 1.53 14.06 31.16
N TYR A 280 0.82 15.13 31.45
CA TYR A 280 0.51 15.54 32.81
C TYR A 280 -1.00 15.52 33.06
N ALA A 281 -1.42 14.72 34.03
CA ALA A 281 -2.82 14.62 34.44
C ALA A 281 -3.17 15.77 35.40
N LEU A 282 -4.13 16.60 34.98
CA LEU A 282 -4.70 17.69 35.76
C LEU A 282 -5.88 17.20 36.60
N PRO A 283 -6.33 17.98 37.62
CA PRO A 283 -7.62 17.71 38.28
C PRO A 283 -8.80 17.82 37.30
N GLY A 284 -9.88 17.07 37.54
CA GLY A 284 -11.12 17.18 36.77
C GLY A 284 -11.06 16.61 35.35
N GLU A 285 -10.42 15.44 35.17
CA GLU A 285 -10.33 14.69 33.89
C GLU A 285 -9.60 15.43 32.75
N SER A 286 -8.94 16.53 33.05
CA SER A 286 -8.14 17.28 32.07
C SER A 286 -6.70 16.79 32.02
N SER A 287 -6.01 17.01 30.91
CA SER A 287 -4.60 16.64 30.75
C SER A 287 -3.87 17.59 29.81
N ILE A 288 -2.55 17.69 29.99
CA ILE A 288 -1.65 18.40 29.08
C ILE A 288 -0.71 17.36 28.47
N ARG A 289 -0.56 17.38 27.15
CA ARG A 289 0.37 16.54 26.43
C ARG A 289 1.32 17.39 25.59
N LEU A 290 2.62 17.21 25.79
CA LEU A 290 3.67 17.72 24.95
C LEU A 290 4.32 16.56 24.19
N LYS A 291 4.44 16.68 22.88
CA LYS A 291 5.15 15.73 22.05
C LYS A 291 6.12 16.48 21.16
N SER A 292 7.39 16.12 21.23
CA SER A 292 8.44 16.60 20.34
C SER A 292 9.06 15.41 19.63
N THR A 293 9.16 15.49 18.31
CA THR A 293 9.86 14.52 17.47
C THR A 293 10.66 15.30 16.44
N MET A 294 11.93 14.97 16.33
CA MET A 294 12.73 15.44 15.20
C MET A 294 12.71 14.36 14.14
N GLY A 295 12.27 14.71 12.96
CA GLY A 295 12.28 13.86 11.78
C GLY A 295 12.94 14.64 10.65
N ASN A 296 13.54 13.93 9.70
CA ASN A 296 13.97 14.56 8.48
C ASN A 296 12.76 14.67 7.54
N VAL A 297 12.51 15.87 7.06
CA VAL A 297 11.63 16.08 5.90
C VAL A 297 12.48 15.71 4.69
N THR A 298 12.05 14.70 3.97
CA THR A 298 12.59 14.31 2.65
C THR A 298 11.94 15.15 1.58
#